data_0ee5941d2e47b72944af5bca32e15e2e
#
_entry.id   0ee5941d2e47b72944af5bca32e15e2e
#
_cell.length_a   1.000
_cell.length_b   1.000
_cell.length_c   1.000
_cell.angle_alpha   90.00
_cell.angle_beta   90.00
_cell.angle_gamma   90.00
#
_symmetry.space_group_name_H-M   'P 1'
#
loop_
_entity.id
_entity.type
_entity.pdbx_description
1 polymer ?
#
loop_
_entity_poly.entity_id
_entity_poly.type
_entity_poly.pdbx_seq_one_letter_code
_entity_poly.pdbx_strand_id
1 'polypeptide(L)'
;MQSGTPSDVWRRIRGGERFLNGIDDAVWRAWGSVDDSLLIGVAERCIDLGVTVVTMKDAGYPTALIGDPEAPAVLFLRGNTTAFTHRRVGIVGTRTATASGKHFARTLGAQLSAAGVSVVSGLARGIDVESHSGVLSAMNDDCAPPIAVVASGPDVVYPREHSRIWNEIAMRGVLVSESPPGAHAEPFRFPMRNRIIAGLSEVLIVVESRSTGGSMSTVREAMKRDVAVMAVPGSPGMRQSEGTNDLLRDGCAPVTNVEDVLLALNLDTRRVQNWCDPREALSADEAEFLHAMGRGPRSMDELSIHTSRSLVKTAVYLGRLEAKGWVANTDGWWEALVA
;
A
#
# COMPACT_ATOMS: atom_id res chain seq x y z
N MET A 1 32.89 -6.40 15.35
CA MET A 1 32.95 -5.88 16.74
C MET A 1 31.76 -6.43 17.49
N GLN A 2 32.00 -7.25 18.52
CA GLN A 2 30.95 -7.76 19.39
C GLN A 2 30.49 -6.60 20.29
N SER A 3 29.55 -5.80 19.82
CA SER A 3 28.75 -4.93 20.68
C SER A 3 27.83 -5.86 21.47
N GLY A 4 27.95 -5.95 22.79
CA GLY A 4 27.19 -6.82 23.70
C GLY A 4 25.68 -6.88 23.45
N THR A 5 24.90 -7.40 24.37
CA THR A 5 23.43 -7.41 24.24
C THR A 5 22.90 -5.98 24.16
N PRO A 6 21.70 -5.74 23.60
CA PRO A 6 21.05 -4.41 23.61
C PRO A 6 21.04 -3.75 24.98
N SER A 7 20.85 -4.54 26.06
CA SER A 7 20.90 -4.06 27.44
C SER A 7 22.30 -3.61 27.86
N ASP A 8 23.36 -4.27 27.37
CA ASP A 8 24.73 -3.84 27.64
C ASP A 8 25.08 -2.55 26.91
N VAL A 9 24.67 -2.47 25.64
CA VAL A 9 24.80 -1.24 24.84
C VAL A 9 24.08 -0.07 25.54
N TRP A 10 22.86 -0.28 25.99
CA TRP A 10 22.05 0.72 26.69
C TRP A 10 22.71 1.16 28.00
N ARG A 11 23.20 0.21 28.82
CA ARG A 11 23.91 0.50 30.07
C ARG A 11 25.16 1.34 29.83
N ARG A 12 25.92 1.06 28.78
CA ARG A 12 27.11 1.82 28.39
C ARG A 12 26.77 3.25 27.96
N ILE A 13 25.70 3.42 27.14
CA ILE A 13 25.21 4.74 26.73
C ILE A 13 24.81 5.57 27.95
N ARG A 14 24.04 4.99 28.89
CA ARG A 14 23.65 5.67 30.13
C ARG A 14 24.85 5.99 31.03
N GLY A 15 25.88 5.17 30.98
CA GLY A 15 27.16 5.42 31.68
C GLY A 15 28.04 6.50 31.02
N GLY A 16 27.56 7.10 29.91
CA GLY A 16 28.29 8.16 29.18
C GLY A 16 29.38 7.64 28.26
N GLU A 17 29.46 6.32 28.03
CA GLU A 17 30.46 5.76 27.12
C GLU A 17 30.11 6.06 25.65
N ARG A 18 31.12 6.50 24.90
CA ARG A 18 31.03 6.79 23.45
C ARG A 18 31.85 5.77 22.68
N PHE A 19 31.24 4.68 22.25
CA PHE A 19 31.93 3.52 21.66
C PHE A 19 31.61 3.28 20.17
N LEU A 20 30.77 4.14 19.58
CA LEU A 20 30.46 4.12 18.14
C LEU A 20 31.09 5.34 17.46
N ASN A 21 31.89 5.12 16.43
CA ASN A 21 32.48 6.20 15.64
C ASN A 21 31.44 6.83 14.71
N GLY A 22 31.59 8.14 14.48
CA GLY A 22 30.71 8.86 13.53
C GLY A 22 29.34 9.27 14.07
N ILE A 23 29.08 9.07 15.35
CA ILE A 23 27.83 9.52 16.01
C ILE A 23 28.03 10.95 16.56
N ASP A 24 27.16 11.86 16.17
CA ASP A 24 27.14 13.26 16.65
C ASP A 24 26.94 13.32 18.16
N ASP A 25 27.58 14.30 18.78
CA ASP A 25 27.46 14.59 20.23
C ASP A 25 26.03 14.88 20.68
N ALA A 26 25.21 15.47 19.81
CA ALA A 26 23.81 15.71 20.10
C ALA A 26 23.02 14.41 20.22
N VAL A 27 23.33 13.43 19.36
CA VAL A 27 22.72 12.10 19.40
C VAL A 27 23.12 11.35 20.69
N TRP A 28 24.41 11.39 21.06
CA TRP A 28 24.87 10.79 22.33
C TRP A 28 24.18 11.39 23.53
N ARG A 29 24.02 12.72 23.57
CA ARG A 29 23.29 13.41 24.65
C ARG A 29 21.81 13.01 24.67
N ALA A 30 21.16 12.96 23.50
CA ALA A 30 19.76 12.56 23.39
C ALA A 30 19.55 11.14 23.89
N TRP A 31 20.43 10.19 23.52
CA TRP A 31 20.35 8.82 24.03
C TRP A 31 20.58 8.72 25.53
N GLY A 32 21.56 9.44 26.07
CA GLY A 32 21.86 9.46 27.51
C GLY A 32 20.77 10.13 28.35
N SER A 33 19.94 10.98 27.76
CA SER A 33 18.83 11.66 28.44
C SER A 33 17.52 10.85 28.50
N VAL A 34 17.43 9.74 27.77
CA VAL A 34 16.26 8.85 27.84
C VAL A 34 16.26 8.17 29.22
N ASP A 35 15.20 8.34 29.97
CA ASP A 35 15.03 7.71 31.27
C ASP A 35 14.06 6.52 31.21
N ASP A 36 13.99 5.79 32.34
CA ASP A 36 13.14 4.61 32.43
C ASP A 36 11.65 5.00 32.41
N SER A 37 11.28 6.21 32.84
CA SER A 37 9.89 6.67 32.86
C SER A 37 9.35 6.83 31.44
N LEU A 38 10.16 7.30 30.51
CA LEU A 38 9.80 7.38 29.09
C LEU A 38 9.56 5.98 28.50
N LEU A 39 10.46 5.02 28.81
CA LEU A 39 10.33 3.65 28.32
C LEU A 39 9.10 2.95 28.90
N ILE A 40 8.84 3.15 30.19
CA ILE A 40 7.66 2.64 30.88
C ILE A 40 6.39 3.22 30.24
N GLY A 41 6.34 4.53 30.04
CA GLY A 41 5.19 5.19 29.41
C GLY A 41 4.92 4.71 27.98
N VAL A 42 5.96 4.41 27.18
CA VAL A 42 5.79 3.79 25.86
C VAL A 42 5.26 2.37 25.99
N ALA A 43 5.78 1.57 26.94
CA ALA A 43 5.34 0.19 27.16
C ALA A 43 3.88 0.12 27.62
N GLU A 44 3.48 0.95 28.60
CA GLU A 44 2.10 1.07 29.07
C GLU A 44 1.17 1.44 27.92
N ARG A 45 1.55 2.44 27.12
CA ARG A 45 0.76 2.83 25.94
C ARG A 45 0.65 1.73 24.89
N CYS A 46 1.69 0.92 24.69
CA CYS A 46 1.61 -0.26 23.82
C CYS A 46 0.58 -1.26 24.35
N ILE A 47 0.56 -1.52 25.65
CA ILE A 47 -0.41 -2.43 26.30
C ILE A 47 -1.83 -1.90 26.11
N ASP A 48 -2.08 -0.63 26.43
CA ASP A 48 -3.41 0.00 26.34
C ASP A 48 -3.98 -0.01 24.93
N LEU A 49 -3.12 0.09 23.90
CA LEU A 49 -3.50 0.14 22.50
C LEU A 49 -3.50 -1.24 21.82
N GLY A 50 -3.12 -2.30 22.53
CA GLY A 50 -2.95 -3.63 21.93
C GLY A 50 -1.84 -3.67 20.88
N VAL A 51 -0.77 -2.90 21.09
CA VAL A 51 0.40 -2.86 20.20
C VAL A 51 1.43 -3.88 20.69
N THR A 52 1.78 -4.81 19.81
CA THR A 52 2.86 -5.77 20.06
C THR A 52 4.19 -5.16 19.61
N VAL A 53 5.19 -5.17 20.48
CA VAL A 53 6.55 -4.74 20.16
C VAL A 53 7.37 -5.97 19.83
N VAL A 54 8.01 -6.00 18.65
CA VAL A 54 8.87 -7.12 18.25
C VAL A 54 10.24 -6.60 17.81
N THR A 55 11.26 -7.36 18.12
CA THR A 55 12.66 -7.17 17.70
C THR A 55 13.08 -8.28 16.75
N MET A 56 14.19 -8.11 16.04
CA MET A 56 14.75 -9.13 15.13
C MET A 56 15.02 -10.51 15.81
N LYS A 57 14.98 -10.57 17.14
CA LYS A 57 15.18 -11.82 17.91
C LYS A 57 13.88 -12.51 18.29
N ASP A 58 12.75 -11.85 18.12
CA ASP A 58 11.45 -12.38 18.53
C ASP A 58 10.81 -13.20 17.40
N ALA A 59 10.16 -14.31 17.76
CA ALA A 59 9.49 -15.17 16.78
C ALA A 59 8.36 -14.46 16.00
N GLY A 60 7.80 -13.37 16.54
CA GLY A 60 6.78 -12.55 15.88
C GLY A 60 7.34 -11.53 14.88
N TYR A 61 8.67 -11.42 14.75
CA TYR A 61 9.27 -10.51 13.78
C TYR A 61 9.11 -11.05 12.35
N PRO A 62 8.70 -10.22 11.36
CA PRO A 62 8.50 -10.68 9.99
C PRO A 62 9.75 -11.30 9.38
N THR A 63 9.70 -12.58 9.03
CA THR A 63 10.85 -13.33 8.50
C THR A 63 11.41 -12.73 7.21
N ALA A 64 10.57 -12.07 6.42
CA ALA A 64 10.97 -11.38 5.19
C ALA A 64 11.99 -10.25 5.43
N LEU A 65 12.05 -9.68 6.63
CA LEU A 65 13.00 -8.63 6.98
C LEU A 65 14.28 -9.17 7.61
N ILE A 66 14.33 -10.47 7.93
CA ILE A 66 15.53 -11.07 8.52
C ILE A 66 16.62 -11.17 7.45
N GLY A 67 17.80 -10.62 7.76
CA GLY A 67 18.93 -10.58 6.82
C GLY A 67 19.02 -9.31 5.97
N ASP A 68 18.00 -8.46 5.96
CA ASP A 68 18.11 -7.12 5.38
C ASP A 68 18.99 -6.23 6.26
N PRO A 69 20.12 -5.69 5.75
CA PRO A 69 21.02 -4.84 6.55
C PRO A 69 20.36 -3.54 7.03
N GLU A 70 19.28 -3.13 6.39
CA GLU A 70 18.49 -1.95 6.77
C GLU A 70 17.17 -2.33 7.50
N ALA A 71 17.02 -3.58 7.96
CA ALA A 71 15.84 -4.01 8.70
C ALA A 71 15.64 -3.16 9.97
N PRO A 72 14.39 -2.80 10.32
CA PRO A 72 14.08 -2.13 11.58
C PRO A 72 14.51 -2.99 12.76
N ALA A 73 15.28 -2.43 13.71
CA ALA A 73 15.66 -3.15 14.90
C ALA A 73 14.45 -3.50 15.79
N VAL A 74 13.42 -2.67 15.74
CA VAL A 74 12.16 -2.79 16.49
C VAL A 74 10.99 -2.45 15.58
N LEU A 75 9.92 -3.21 15.68
CA LEU A 75 8.63 -2.92 15.04
C LEU A 75 7.52 -2.86 16.08
N PHE A 76 6.61 -1.93 15.88
CA PHE A 76 5.36 -1.76 16.62
C PHE A 76 4.22 -2.25 15.74
N LEU A 77 3.59 -3.36 16.13
CA LEU A 77 2.56 -4.05 15.37
C LEU A 77 1.21 -3.90 16.06
N ARG A 78 0.19 -3.46 15.33
CA ARG A 78 -1.18 -3.40 15.85
C ARG A 78 -2.12 -4.15 14.92
N GLY A 79 -2.73 -5.22 15.41
CA GLY A 79 -3.67 -6.03 14.68
C GLY A 79 -3.23 -7.47 14.47
N ASN A 80 -3.71 -8.10 13.39
CA ASN A 80 -3.53 -9.51 13.09
C ASN A 80 -2.20 -9.80 12.37
N THR A 81 -1.24 -10.34 13.08
CA THR A 81 0.10 -10.67 12.55
C THR A 81 0.12 -11.92 11.65
N THR A 82 -0.98 -12.69 11.55
CA THR A 82 -1.06 -13.80 10.59
C THR A 82 -0.92 -13.33 9.15
N ALA A 83 -1.13 -12.03 8.87
CA ALA A 83 -0.85 -11.41 7.57
C ALA A 83 0.58 -11.70 7.06
N PHE A 84 1.57 -11.88 7.95
CA PHE A 84 2.95 -12.17 7.58
C PHE A 84 3.17 -13.62 7.11
N THR A 85 2.24 -14.54 7.38
CA THR A 85 2.34 -15.95 6.96
C THR A 85 1.91 -16.18 5.51
N HIS A 86 1.19 -15.22 4.92
CA HIS A 86 0.76 -15.25 3.52
C HIS A 86 1.88 -14.81 2.57
N ARG A 87 1.74 -15.13 1.27
CA ARG A 87 2.52 -14.49 0.22
C ARG A 87 2.17 -13.00 0.19
N ARG A 88 3.10 -12.14 -0.16
CA ARG A 88 2.96 -10.69 0.02
C ARG A 88 3.32 -9.92 -1.24
N VAL A 89 2.46 -8.99 -1.61
CA VAL A 89 2.63 -8.11 -2.76
C VAL A 89 2.55 -6.66 -2.31
N GLY A 90 3.57 -5.88 -2.63
CA GLY A 90 3.56 -4.44 -2.44
C GLY A 90 2.75 -3.76 -3.54
N ILE A 91 1.83 -2.88 -3.19
CA ILE A 91 1.12 -2.01 -4.16
C ILE A 91 1.37 -0.57 -3.77
N VAL A 92 1.99 0.18 -4.67
CA VAL A 92 2.31 1.60 -4.44
C VAL A 92 1.98 2.45 -5.66
N GLY A 93 1.87 3.76 -5.44
CA GLY A 93 1.66 4.66 -6.55
C GLY A 93 1.54 6.14 -6.16
N THR A 94 1.03 6.92 -7.09
CA THR A 94 0.85 8.36 -6.91
C THR A 94 -0.25 8.68 -5.90
N ARG A 95 -0.09 9.79 -5.19
CA ARG A 95 -1.12 10.34 -4.28
C ARG A 95 -2.27 11.03 -5.03
N THR A 96 -2.04 11.42 -6.28
CA THR A 96 -3.00 12.07 -7.17
C THR A 96 -3.37 11.13 -8.31
N ALA A 97 -3.87 9.95 -7.97
CA ALA A 97 -4.23 8.91 -8.92
C ALA A 97 -5.48 9.27 -9.71
N THR A 98 -5.52 8.81 -10.96
CA THR A 98 -6.71 8.89 -11.81
C THR A 98 -7.84 8.00 -11.26
N ALA A 99 -9.06 8.18 -11.74
CA ALA A 99 -10.18 7.31 -11.36
C ALA A 99 -9.92 5.86 -11.80
N SER A 100 -9.38 5.66 -12.99
CA SER A 100 -8.97 4.36 -13.52
C SER A 100 -7.88 3.71 -12.66
N GLY A 101 -6.81 4.45 -12.33
CA GLY A 101 -5.74 3.95 -11.47
C GLY A 101 -6.21 3.55 -10.08
N LYS A 102 -7.10 4.34 -9.47
CA LYS A 102 -7.75 4.02 -8.18
C LYS A 102 -8.58 2.75 -8.28
N HIS A 103 -9.42 2.65 -9.32
CA HIS A 103 -10.24 1.47 -9.55
C HIS A 103 -9.38 0.22 -9.75
N PHE A 104 -8.35 0.30 -10.60
CA PHE A 104 -7.42 -0.81 -10.81
C PHE A 104 -6.75 -1.26 -9.52
N ALA A 105 -6.21 -0.32 -8.72
CA ALA A 105 -5.58 -0.63 -7.44
C ALA A 105 -6.55 -1.32 -6.45
N ARG A 106 -7.81 -0.86 -6.41
CA ARG A 106 -8.87 -1.44 -5.58
C ARG A 106 -9.22 -2.85 -6.02
N THR A 107 -9.45 -3.06 -7.32
CA THR A 107 -9.77 -4.38 -7.88
C THR A 107 -8.63 -5.36 -7.69
N LEU A 108 -7.40 -4.94 -7.99
CA LEU A 108 -6.22 -5.77 -7.80
C LEU A 108 -6.03 -6.15 -6.33
N GLY A 109 -6.20 -5.20 -5.39
CA GLY A 109 -6.13 -5.48 -3.96
C GLY A 109 -7.17 -6.50 -3.50
N ALA A 110 -8.41 -6.38 -3.97
CA ALA A 110 -9.49 -7.32 -3.67
C ALA A 110 -9.19 -8.73 -4.19
N GLN A 111 -8.78 -8.83 -5.44
CA GLN A 111 -8.48 -10.10 -6.09
C GLN A 111 -7.27 -10.81 -5.47
N LEU A 112 -6.20 -10.08 -5.14
CA LEU A 112 -5.03 -10.65 -4.45
C LEU A 112 -5.39 -11.18 -3.08
N SER A 113 -6.16 -10.43 -2.29
CA SER A 113 -6.64 -10.88 -0.97
C SER A 113 -7.47 -12.16 -1.07
N ALA A 114 -8.42 -12.21 -2.01
CA ALA A 114 -9.24 -13.40 -2.30
C ALA A 114 -8.41 -14.59 -2.78
N ALA A 115 -7.28 -14.34 -3.46
CA ALA A 115 -6.33 -15.38 -3.87
C ALA A 115 -5.38 -15.84 -2.74
N GLY A 116 -5.54 -15.33 -1.51
CA GLY A 116 -4.70 -15.66 -0.36
C GLY A 116 -3.35 -14.93 -0.34
N VAL A 117 -3.26 -13.76 -0.97
CA VAL A 117 -2.06 -12.92 -1.02
C VAL A 117 -2.29 -11.62 -0.25
N SER A 118 -1.47 -11.37 0.77
CA SER A 118 -1.52 -10.14 1.56
C SER A 118 -0.98 -8.96 0.77
N VAL A 119 -1.75 -7.88 0.72
CA VAL A 119 -1.32 -6.61 0.12
C VAL A 119 -0.56 -5.78 1.14
N VAL A 120 0.67 -5.39 0.78
CA VAL A 120 1.52 -4.48 1.56
C VAL A 120 1.47 -3.10 0.94
N SER A 121 1.08 -2.08 1.70
CA SER A 121 1.09 -0.70 1.20
C SER A 121 1.25 0.31 2.33
N GLY A 122 1.30 1.59 1.98
CA GLY A 122 1.67 2.66 2.91
C GLY A 122 0.53 3.51 3.43
N LEU A 123 -0.74 3.21 3.14
CA LEU A 123 -1.90 4.02 3.50
C LEU A 123 -1.81 5.48 3.05
N ALA A 124 -0.97 5.82 2.08
CA ALA A 124 -0.95 7.15 1.49
C ALA A 124 -2.24 7.40 0.69
N ARG A 125 -2.55 8.68 0.41
CA ARG A 125 -3.62 9.03 -0.53
C ARG A 125 -3.40 8.34 -1.88
N GLY A 126 -4.45 8.17 -2.66
CA GLY A 126 -4.39 7.60 -4.02
C GLY A 126 -4.24 6.08 -4.01
N ILE A 127 -3.25 5.56 -4.71
CA ILE A 127 -3.12 4.12 -4.97
C ILE A 127 -3.05 3.28 -3.70
N ASP A 128 -2.27 3.70 -2.72
CA ASP A 128 -2.04 2.93 -1.48
C ASP A 128 -3.37 2.66 -0.74
N VAL A 129 -4.15 3.71 -0.46
CA VAL A 129 -5.41 3.58 0.26
C VAL A 129 -6.46 2.81 -0.55
N GLU A 130 -6.46 2.95 -1.87
CA GLU A 130 -7.40 2.23 -2.74
C GLU A 130 -7.10 0.73 -2.77
N SER A 131 -5.83 0.33 -2.81
CA SER A 131 -5.47 -1.09 -2.72
C SER A 131 -5.99 -1.72 -1.42
N HIS A 132 -5.80 -1.04 -0.27
CA HIS A 132 -6.32 -1.51 1.01
C HIS A 132 -7.86 -1.49 1.07
N SER A 133 -8.50 -0.48 0.46
CA SER A 133 -9.97 -0.44 0.36
C SER A 133 -10.52 -1.65 -0.40
N GLY A 134 -9.81 -2.06 -1.45
CA GLY A 134 -10.13 -3.27 -2.21
C GLY A 134 -10.03 -4.51 -1.34
N VAL A 135 -8.90 -4.71 -0.66
CA VAL A 135 -8.72 -5.83 0.28
C VAL A 135 -9.86 -5.90 1.28
N LEU A 136 -10.14 -4.79 1.99
CA LEU A 136 -11.16 -4.74 3.04
C LEU A 136 -12.58 -5.00 2.51
N SER A 137 -12.87 -4.61 1.26
CA SER A 137 -14.19 -4.84 0.63
C SER A 137 -14.42 -6.32 0.26
N ALA A 138 -13.35 -7.06 -0.04
CA ALA A 138 -13.42 -8.47 -0.42
C ALA A 138 -13.27 -9.42 0.78
N MET A 139 -12.81 -8.92 1.94
CA MET A 139 -12.42 -9.77 3.07
C MET A 139 -13.56 -10.61 3.63
N ASN A 140 -13.33 -11.91 3.62
CA ASN A 140 -14.01 -12.95 4.40
C ASN A 140 -12.94 -13.80 5.12
N ASP A 141 -13.34 -14.91 5.73
CA ASP A 141 -12.43 -15.75 6.52
C ASP A 141 -11.34 -16.45 5.69
N ASP A 142 -11.53 -16.59 4.38
CA ASP A 142 -10.58 -17.23 3.46
C ASP A 142 -9.61 -16.24 2.81
N CYS A 143 -9.83 -14.93 2.99
CA CYS A 143 -9.03 -13.88 2.37
C CYS A 143 -7.77 -13.55 3.18
N ALA A 144 -6.68 -13.21 2.46
CA ALA A 144 -5.44 -12.77 3.12
C ALA A 144 -5.58 -11.35 3.70
N PRO A 145 -5.18 -11.13 4.97
CA PRO A 145 -5.28 -9.82 5.61
C PRO A 145 -4.33 -8.78 5.03
N PRO A 146 -4.68 -7.47 5.05
CA PRO A 146 -3.81 -6.39 4.58
C PRO A 146 -2.68 -6.08 5.58
N ILE A 147 -1.55 -5.61 5.06
CA ILE A 147 -0.40 -5.12 5.82
C ILE A 147 -0.19 -3.65 5.48
N ALA A 148 -0.50 -2.75 6.42
CA ALA A 148 -0.27 -1.34 6.23
C ALA A 148 0.98 -0.88 6.99
N VAL A 149 2.01 -0.49 6.27
CA VAL A 149 3.23 0.08 6.86
C VAL A 149 3.03 1.58 6.97
N VAL A 150 3.15 2.14 8.18
CA VAL A 150 2.84 3.55 8.43
C VAL A 150 4.08 4.34 8.86
N ALA A 151 4.08 5.66 8.59
CA ALA A 151 5.19 6.55 8.91
C ALA A 151 5.01 7.30 10.24
N SER A 152 3.94 6.99 10.97
CA SER A 152 3.62 7.49 12.32
C SER A 152 3.53 6.32 13.29
N GLY A 153 3.36 6.59 14.58
CA GLY A 153 3.00 5.55 15.54
C GLY A 153 1.69 4.84 15.14
N PRO A 154 1.48 3.57 15.54
CA PRO A 154 0.32 2.78 15.12
C PRO A 154 -1.02 3.28 15.67
N ASP A 155 -1.00 4.30 16.53
CA ASP A 155 -2.14 5.00 17.10
C ASP A 155 -2.38 6.40 16.50
N VAL A 156 -1.43 6.92 15.72
CA VAL A 156 -1.50 8.25 15.11
C VAL A 156 -1.90 8.15 13.65
N VAL A 157 -3.18 8.36 13.38
CA VAL A 157 -3.76 8.26 12.03
C VAL A 157 -3.18 9.33 11.11
N TYR A 158 -2.59 8.91 10.00
CA TYR A 158 -2.10 9.79 8.94
C TYR A 158 -2.25 9.15 7.54
N PRO A 159 -2.88 9.85 6.58
CA PRO A 159 -3.59 11.12 6.76
C PRO A 159 -4.90 10.96 7.54
N ARG A 160 -5.39 12.03 8.17
CA ARG A 160 -6.54 11.97 9.09
C ARG A 160 -7.83 11.47 8.45
N GLU A 161 -8.04 11.75 7.16
CA GLU A 161 -9.19 11.30 6.40
C GLU A 161 -9.25 9.77 6.23
N HIS A 162 -8.16 9.06 6.45
CA HIS A 162 -8.12 7.59 6.36
C HIS A 162 -8.45 6.89 7.68
N SER A 163 -8.99 7.60 8.68
CA SER A 163 -9.28 7.06 10.01
C SER A 163 -10.12 5.79 10.00
N ARG A 164 -11.13 5.72 9.12
CA ARG A 164 -11.98 4.53 8.97
C ARG A 164 -11.15 3.32 8.51
N ILE A 165 -10.43 3.45 7.39
CA ILE A 165 -9.61 2.36 6.83
C ILE A 165 -8.50 1.96 7.81
N TRP A 166 -7.87 2.93 8.47
CA TRP A 166 -6.87 2.67 9.51
C TRP A 166 -7.40 1.74 10.61
N ASN A 167 -8.58 2.06 11.14
CA ASN A 167 -9.19 1.25 12.18
C ASN A 167 -9.64 -0.12 11.67
N GLU A 168 -10.16 -0.21 10.45
CA GLU A 168 -10.52 -1.49 9.84
C GLU A 168 -9.28 -2.38 9.63
N ILE A 169 -8.14 -1.82 9.20
CA ILE A 169 -6.88 -2.57 9.09
C ILE A 169 -6.37 -2.99 10.47
N ALA A 170 -6.46 -2.13 11.49
CA ALA A 170 -6.07 -2.50 12.85
C ALA A 170 -6.91 -3.65 13.42
N MET A 171 -8.15 -3.83 12.96
CA MET A 171 -9.04 -4.93 13.40
C MET A 171 -8.87 -6.21 12.56
N ARG A 172 -8.69 -6.09 11.25
CA ARG A 172 -8.78 -7.21 10.30
C ARG A 172 -7.46 -7.55 9.62
N GLY A 173 -6.48 -6.66 9.68
CA GLY A 173 -5.13 -6.78 9.15
C GLY A 173 -4.11 -6.34 10.18
N VAL A 174 -2.97 -5.81 9.75
CA VAL A 174 -1.91 -5.32 10.64
C VAL A 174 -1.38 -3.96 10.22
N LEU A 175 -1.29 -3.04 11.18
CA LEU A 175 -0.51 -1.81 11.08
C LEU A 175 0.91 -2.10 11.54
N VAL A 176 1.89 -1.73 10.73
CA VAL A 176 3.33 -1.92 10.99
C VAL A 176 3.99 -0.56 11.07
N SER A 177 4.69 -0.28 12.14
CA SER A 177 5.46 0.95 12.30
C SER A 177 6.83 0.70 12.92
N GLU A 178 7.83 1.46 12.50
CA GLU A 178 9.13 1.57 13.16
C GLU A 178 9.12 2.65 14.26
N SER A 179 8.05 3.44 14.32
CA SER A 179 7.90 4.51 15.31
C SER A 179 6.99 4.08 16.44
N PRO A 180 7.31 4.44 17.70
CA PRO A 180 6.50 4.09 18.86
C PRO A 180 5.14 4.80 18.83
N PRO A 181 4.16 4.32 19.62
CA PRO A 181 2.89 5.02 19.82
C PRO A 181 3.11 6.48 20.22
N GLY A 182 2.26 7.37 19.68
CA GLY A 182 2.34 8.81 19.86
C GLY A 182 3.26 9.54 18.88
N ALA A 183 4.08 8.83 18.12
CA ALA A 183 4.96 9.46 17.15
C ALA A 183 4.17 10.02 15.95
N HIS A 184 4.34 11.31 15.65
CA HIS A 184 3.71 11.95 14.50
C HIS A 184 4.42 11.60 13.19
N ALA A 185 3.67 11.64 12.09
CA ALA A 185 4.22 11.51 10.75
C ALA A 185 5.06 12.76 10.41
N GLU A 186 6.33 12.55 10.10
CA GLU A 186 7.27 13.59 9.71
C GLU A 186 7.85 13.31 8.32
N PRO A 187 8.22 14.32 7.53
CA PRO A 187 8.66 14.16 6.14
C PRO A 187 9.75 13.10 5.94
N PHE A 188 10.74 13.03 6.83
CA PHE A 188 11.85 12.07 6.75
C PHE A 188 11.42 10.62 7.02
N ARG A 189 10.32 10.40 7.73
CA ARG A 189 9.83 9.05 8.07
C ARG A 189 9.22 8.32 6.87
N PHE A 190 8.73 9.05 5.85
CA PHE A 190 8.14 8.42 4.66
C PHE A 190 9.17 7.63 3.83
N PRO A 191 10.34 8.18 3.47
CA PRO A 191 11.38 7.40 2.82
C PRO A 191 11.88 6.22 3.69
N MET A 192 12.04 6.43 4.99
CA MET A 192 12.44 5.36 5.92
C MET A 192 11.42 4.21 5.94
N ARG A 193 10.12 4.52 5.97
CA ARG A 193 9.06 3.53 5.93
C ARG A 193 9.05 2.74 4.61
N ASN A 194 9.36 3.37 3.47
CA ASN A 194 9.27 2.75 2.16
C ASN A 194 10.18 1.51 2.02
N ARG A 195 11.35 1.48 2.71
CA ARG A 195 12.22 0.30 2.75
C ARG A 195 11.54 -0.91 3.40
N ILE A 196 10.65 -0.66 4.38
CA ILE A 196 9.90 -1.73 5.05
C ILE A 196 8.81 -2.28 4.13
N ILE A 197 8.12 -1.43 3.35
CA ILE A 197 7.19 -1.89 2.32
C ILE A 197 7.92 -2.80 1.34
N ALA A 198 9.06 -2.35 0.81
CA ALA A 198 9.87 -3.12 -0.13
C ALA A 198 10.33 -4.46 0.48
N GLY A 199 10.90 -4.43 1.69
CA GLY A 199 11.42 -5.63 2.36
C GLY A 199 10.34 -6.65 2.76
N LEU A 200 9.09 -6.22 2.98
CA LEU A 200 7.97 -7.12 3.24
C LEU A 200 7.39 -7.72 1.95
N SER A 201 7.68 -7.16 0.79
CA SER A 201 7.08 -7.54 -0.48
C SER A 201 7.92 -8.57 -1.22
N GLU A 202 7.29 -9.56 -1.82
CA GLU A 202 7.93 -10.53 -2.74
C GLU A 202 7.91 -9.99 -4.18
N VAL A 203 6.91 -9.18 -4.50
CA VAL A 203 6.76 -8.43 -5.75
C VAL A 203 6.25 -7.04 -5.39
N LEU A 204 6.78 -6.00 -6.02
CA LEU A 204 6.31 -4.63 -5.88
C LEU A 204 5.62 -4.18 -7.16
N ILE A 205 4.37 -3.75 -7.06
CA ILE A 205 3.56 -3.25 -8.18
C ILE A 205 3.45 -1.73 -8.08
N VAL A 206 3.75 -1.05 -9.18
CA VAL A 206 3.54 0.39 -9.33
C VAL A 206 2.36 0.63 -10.26
N VAL A 207 1.24 1.15 -9.72
CA VAL A 207 0.00 1.31 -10.51
C VAL A 207 0.03 2.60 -11.32
N GLU A 208 0.37 3.70 -10.70
CA GLU A 208 0.60 4.99 -11.36
C GLU A 208 1.72 5.73 -10.64
N SER A 209 2.62 6.36 -11.39
CA SER A 209 3.68 7.20 -10.84
C SER A 209 4.18 8.20 -11.86
N ARG A 210 4.54 9.41 -11.40
CA ARG A 210 5.40 10.31 -12.17
C ARG A 210 6.83 9.79 -12.11
N SER A 211 7.68 10.15 -13.07
CA SER A 211 9.11 9.75 -13.09
C SER A 211 9.86 10.15 -11.81
N THR A 212 9.46 11.27 -11.17
CA THR A 212 10.02 11.75 -9.89
C THR A 212 9.07 11.55 -8.70
N GLY A 213 8.11 10.63 -8.82
CA GLY A 213 7.11 10.38 -7.79
C GLY A 213 7.67 9.74 -6.51
N GLY A 214 6.97 9.94 -5.38
CA GLY A 214 7.36 9.34 -4.10
C GLY A 214 7.38 7.80 -4.12
N SER A 215 6.55 7.16 -4.93
CA SER A 215 6.53 5.71 -5.15
C SER A 215 7.82 5.20 -5.80
N MET A 216 8.52 6.01 -6.61
CA MET A 216 9.83 5.67 -7.16
C MET A 216 10.92 5.52 -6.09
N SER A 217 10.73 6.10 -4.91
CA SER A 217 11.58 5.81 -3.75
C SER A 217 11.40 4.37 -3.27
N THR A 218 10.16 3.85 -3.23
CA THR A 218 9.88 2.45 -2.88
C THR A 218 10.44 1.50 -3.94
N VAL A 219 10.36 1.87 -5.23
CA VAL A 219 10.99 1.09 -6.32
C VAL A 219 12.49 0.95 -6.10
N ARG A 220 13.19 2.04 -5.79
CA ARG A 220 14.64 1.97 -5.49
C ARG A 220 14.95 1.07 -4.30
N GLU A 221 14.12 1.11 -3.27
CA GLU A 221 14.27 0.24 -2.11
C GLU A 221 13.98 -1.24 -2.45
N ALA A 222 13.03 -1.53 -3.34
CA ALA A 222 12.76 -2.87 -3.86
C ALA A 222 13.94 -3.41 -4.68
N MET A 223 14.46 -2.61 -5.60
CA MET A 223 15.62 -3.00 -6.42
C MET A 223 16.87 -3.28 -5.58
N LYS A 224 17.13 -2.53 -4.50
CA LYS A 224 18.23 -2.80 -3.57
C LYS A 224 18.12 -4.18 -2.88
N ARG A 225 16.92 -4.73 -2.79
CA ARG A 225 16.58 -5.98 -2.10
C ARG A 225 16.27 -7.13 -3.03
N ASP A 226 16.58 -6.96 -4.32
CA ASP A 226 16.26 -7.91 -5.38
C ASP A 226 14.77 -8.29 -5.43
N VAL A 227 13.88 -7.41 -4.96
CA VAL A 227 12.44 -7.57 -5.07
C VAL A 227 12.01 -7.22 -6.49
N ALA A 228 11.31 -8.15 -7.14
CA ALA A 228 10.79 -7.96 -8.48
C ALA A 228 9.84 -6.76 -8.54
N VAL A 229 10.07 -5.86 -9.50
CA VAL A 229 9.19 -4.70 -9.73
C VAL A 229 8.37 -4.94 -10.99
N MET A 230 7.07 -4.71 -10.87
CA MET A 230 6.12 -4.75 -11.98
C MET A 230 5.41 -3.40 -12.09
N ALA A 231 4.97 -3.05 -13.30
CA ALA A 231 4.35 -1.75 -13.54
C ALA A 231 3.07 -1.86 -14.37
N VAL A 232 2.06 -1.08 -14.01
CA VAL A 232 0.82 -0.99 -14.79
C VAL A 232 1.05 -0.08 -15.99
N PRO A 233 0.80 -0.54 -17.23
CA PRO A 233 0.88 0.30 -18.42
C PRO A 233 -0.12 1.45 -18.37
N GLY A 234 0.32 2.63 -18.74
CA GLY A 234 -0.55 3.78 -18.82
C GLY A 234 -0.45 4.52 -20.14
N SER A 235 -1.38 5.44 -20.37
CA SER A 235 -1.46 6.19 -21.64
C SER A 235 -0.22 7.07 -21.82
N PRO A 236 0.44 7.03 -22.99
CA PRO A 236 1.53 7.94 -23.32
C PRO A 236 1.10 9.41 -23.19
N GLY A 237 1.95 10.25 -22.61
CA GLY A 237 1.67 11.67 -22.38
C GLY A 237 0.88 11.98 -21.10
N MET A 238 0.37 10.98 -20.40
CA MET A 238 -0.23 11.16 -19.07
C MET A 238 0.87 11.21 -17.99
N ARG A 239 0.93 12.30 -17.24
CA ARG A 239 1.94 12.51 -16.18
C ARG A 239 1.96 11.42 -15.12
N GLN A 240 0.78 10.87 -14.79
CA GLN A 240 0.62 9.81 -13.81
C GLN A 240 1.18 8.46 -14.29
N SER A 241 1.42 8.31 -15.59
CA SER A 241 1.94 7.09 -16.21
C SER A 241 3.40 7.19 -16.63
N GLU A 242 4.02 8.38 -16.54
CA GLU A 242 5.42 8.58 -16.96
C GLU A 242 6.36 7.57 -16.27
N GLY A 243 6.31 7.48 -14.94
CA GLY A 243 7.20 6.61 -14.18
C GLY A 243 6.93 5.12 -14.40
N THR A 244 5.67 4.70 -14.53
CA THR A 244 5.36 3.29 -14.81
C THR A 244 5.77 2.90 -16.23
N ASN A 245 5.56 3.79 -17.22
CA ASN A 245 6.01 3.55 -18.60
C ASN A 245 7.55 3.56 -18.71
N ASP A 246 8.25 4.37 -17.89
CA ASP A 246 9.71 4.30 -17.78
C ASP A 246 10.17 2.95 -17.23
N LEU A 247 9.56 2.44 -16.16
CA LEU A 247 9.85 1.12 -15.60
C LEU A 247 9.64 0.00 -16.63
N LEU A 248 8.56 0.05 -17.42
CA LEU A 248 8.29 -0.92 -18.48
C LEU A 248 9.38 -0.86 -19.57
N ARG A 249 9.84 0.34 -19.93
CA ARG A 249 10.93 0.54 -20.90
C ARG A 249 12.26 -0.02 -20.38
N ASP A 250 12.45 0.08 -19.06
CA ASP A 250 13.63 -0.45 -18.38
C ASP A 250 13.58 -1.98 -18.16
N GLY A 251 12.50 -2.64 -18.62
CA GLY A 251 12.36 -4.09 -18.61
C GLY A 251 11.55 -4.66 -17.44
N CYS A 252 10.89 -3.83 -16.64
CA CYS A 252 9.95 -4.34 -15.64
C CYS A 252 8.75 -5.03 -16.32
N ALA A 253 8.27 -6.12 -15.76
CA ALA A 253 7.13 -6.85 -16.30
C ALA A 253 5.83 -6.02 -16.18
N PRO A 254 4.94 -6.05 -17.17
CA PRO A 254 3.66 -5.37 -17.10
C PRO A 254 2.68 -6.09 -16.14
N VAL A 255 1.77 -5.30 -15.55
CA VAL A 255 0.59 -5.80 -14.83
C VAL A 255 -0.65 -5.26 -15.52
N THR A 256 -1.44 -6.15 -16.10
CA THR A 256 -2.71 -5.82 -16.75
C THR A 256 -3.90 -6.42 -16.02
N ASN A 257 -3.66 -7.44 -15.22
CA ASN A 257 -4.64 -8.17 -14.41
C ASN A 257 -3.95 -8.86 -13.22
N VAL A 258 -4.71 -9.54 -12.37
CA VAL A 258 -4.19 -10.22 -11.19
C VAL A 258 -3.39 -11.49 -11.55
N GLU A 259 -3.71 -12.14 -12.66
CA GLU A 259 -3.04 -13.35 -13.13
C GLU A 259 -1.55 -13.10 -13.41
N ASP A 260 -1.19 -11.92 -13.96
CA ASP A 260 0.21 -11.52 -14.17
C ASP A 260 0.99 -11.55 -12.86
N VAL A 261 0.36 -11.11 -11.77
CA VAL A 261 0.97 -11.07 -10.44
C VAL A 261 1.08 -12.46 -9.83
N LEU A 262 0.03 -13.28 -9.96
CA LEU A 262 0.05 -14.66 -9.46
C LEU A 262 1.11 -15.49 -10.16
N LEU A 263 1.29 -15.30 -11.48
CA LEU A 263 2.38 -15.93 -12.24
C LEU A 263 3.75 -15.49 -11.73
N ALA A 264 3.95 -14.21 -11.47
CA ALA A 264 5.21 -13.70 -10.91
C ALA A 264 5.51 -14.29 -9.51
N LEU A 265 4.48 -14.61 -8.74
CA LEU A 265 4.59 -15.31 -7.45
C LEU A 265 4.69 -16.84 -7.58
N ASN A 266 4.67 -17.42 -8.78
CA ASN A 266 4.55 -18.85 -9.02
C ASN A 266 3.31 -19.49 -8.34
N LEU A 267 2.19 -18.79 -8.34
CA LEU A 267 0.92 -19.25 -7.81
C LEU A 267 -0.04 -19.66 -8.93
N ASP A 268 -0.96 -20.59 -8.61
CA ASP A 268 -2.01 -21.01 -9.54
C ASP A 268 -2.99 -19.84 -9.79
N THR A 269 -3.13 -19.43 -11.05
CA THR A 269 -4.02 -18.34 -11.46
C THR A 269 -5.50 -18.65 -11.22
N ARG A 270 -5.89 -19.93 -11.11
CA ARG A 270 -7.26 -20.34 -10.78
C ARG A 270 -7.72 -19.91 -9.38
N ARG A 271 -6.80 -19.46 -8.53
CA ARG A 271 -7.15 -18.93 -7.19
C ARG A 271 -8.10 -17.74 -7.23
N VAL A 272 -8.18 -17.01 -8.34
CA VAL A 272 -9.05 -15.83 -8.52
C VAL A 272 -10.48 -16.19 -8.92
N GLN A 273 -10.77 -17.43 -9.32
CA GLN A 273 -12.08 -17.85 -9.84
C GLN A 273 -13.25 -17.63 -8.87
N ASN A 274 -12.98 -17.48 -7.59
CA ASN A 274 -14.00 -17.24 -6.54
C ASN A 274 -14.26 -15.76 -6.24
N TRP A 275 -13.52 -14.84 -6.89
CA TRP A 275 -13.78 -13.42 -6.70
C TRP A 275 -14.94 -12.96 -7.58
N CYS A 276 -15.94 -12.32 -6.96
CA CYS A 276 -17.04 -11.65 -7.66
C CYS A 276 -16.92 -10.15 -7.46
N ASP A 277 -17.10 -9.37 -8.52
CA ASP A 277 -17.15 -7.91 -8.43
C ASP A 277 -18.29 -7.51 -7.48
N PRO A 278 -18.02 -6.76 -6.39
CA PRO A 278 -19.03 -6.38 -5.42
C PRO A 278 -20.00 -5.29 -5.90
N ARG A 279 -19.75 -4.73 -7.09
CA ARG A 279 -20.60 -3.69 -7.67
C ARG A 279 -21.97 -4.25 -8.06
N GLU A 280 -22.98 -3.38 -8.00
CA GLU A 280 -24.32 -3.75 -8.47
C GLU A 280 -24.28 -4.16 -9.95
N ALA A 281 -24.91 -5.29 -10.26
CA ALA A 281 -24.96 -5.82 -11.61
C ALA A 281 -25.65 -4.82 -12.57
N LEU A 282 -25.14 -4.77 -13.79
CA LEU A 282 -25.70 -3.94 -14.85
C LEU A 282 -26.94 -4.60 -15.46
N SER A 283 -27.93 -3.79 -15.80
CA SER A 283 -28.98 -4.22 -16.72
C SER A 283 -28.37 -4.43 -18.14
N ALA A 284 -29.07 -5.15 -18.99
CA ALA A 284 -28.63 -5.40 -20.35
C ALA A 284 -28.35 -4.10 -21.13
N ASP A 285 -29.23 -3.09 -20.97
CA ASP A 285 -29.08 -1.78 -21.61
C ASP A 285 -27.88 -0.99 -21.06
N GLU A 286 -27.63 -1.08 -19.76
CA GLU A 286 -26.46 -0.43 -19.11
C GLU A 286 -25.15 -1.09 -19.54
N ALA A 287 -25.14 -2.42 -19.64
CA ALA A 287 -23.98 -3.16 -20.13
C ALA A 287 -23.66 -2.84 -21.60
N GLU A 288 -24.71 -2.76 -22.45
CA GLU A 288 -24.55 -2.35 -23.85
C GLU A 288 -24.01 -0.92 -23.96
N PHE A 289 -24.54 0.02 -23.15
CA PHE A 289 -24.06 1.39 -23.14
C PHE A 289 -22.60 1.47 -22.66
N LEU A 290 -22.23 0.79 -21.58
CA LEU A 290 -20.87 0.73 -21.06
C LEU A 290 -19.89 0.16 -22.10
N HIS A 291 -20.30 -0.92 -22.78
CA HIS A 291 -19.51 -1.49 -23.86
C HIS A 291 -19.32 -0.51 -25.02
N ALA A 292 -20.38 0.19 -25.42
CA ALA A 292 -20.32 1.19 -26.46
C ALA A 292 -19.48 2.42 -26.09
N MET A 293 -19.33 2.77 -24.81
CA MET A 293 -18.45 3.86 -24.35
C MET A 293 -16.99 3.63 -24.77
N GLY A 294 -16.55 2.37 -24.77
CA GLY A 294 -15.13 2.03 -24.96
C GLY A 294 -14.26 2.41 -23.77
N ARG A 295 -12.94 2.32 -23.93
CA ARG A 295 -11.95 2.40 -22.82
C ARG A 295 -11.24 3.76 -22.68
N GLY A 296 -11.62 4.78 -23.33
CA GLY A 296 -10.95 6.10 -23.23
C GLY A 296 -11.87 7.15 -22.62
N PRO A 297 -11.30 8.18 -21.97
CA PRO A 297 -12.11 9.29 -21.47
C PRO A 297 -12.77 10.03 -22.66
N ARG A 298 -14.05 10.34 -22.52
CA ARG A 298 -14.85 11.06 -23.51
C ARG A 298 -15.75 12.08 -22.85
N SER A 299 -16.01 13.18 -23.53
CA SER A 299 -17.05 14.13 -23.12
C SER A 299 -18.46 13.53 -23.30
N MET A 300 -19.44 14.11 -22.64
CA MET A 300 -20.84 13.67 -22.78
C MET A 300 -21.34 13.82 -24.22
N ASP A 301 -20.89 14.86 -24.94
CA ASP A 301 -21.25 15.09 -26.34
C ASP A 301 -20.67 14.00 -27.26
N GLU A 302 -19.38 13.67 -27.06
CA GLU A 302 -18.73 12.57 -27.81
C GLU A 302 -19.40 11.22 -27.54
N LEU A 303 -19.78 10.96 -26.27
CA LEU A 303 -20.51 9.74 -25.92
C LEU A 303 -21.89 9.68 -26.53
N SER A 304 -22.62 10.81 -26.61
CA SER A 304 -23.92 10.89 -27.28
C SER A 304 -23.82 10.51 -28.75
N ILE A 305 -22.80 11.03 -29.46
CA ILE A 305 -22.52 10.70 -30.83
C ILE A 305 -22.08 9.24 -30.98
N HIS A 306 -21.12 8.81 -30.19
CA HIS A 306 -20.51 7.48 -30.28
C HIS A 306 -21.49 6.34 -29.96
N THR A 307 -22.38 6.55 -29.01
CA THR A 307 -23.40 5.56 -28.62
C THR A 307 -24.71 5.72 -29.42
N SER A 308 -24.80 6.71 -30.32
CA SER A 308 -26.01 7.04 -31.11
C SER A 308 -27.25 7.28 -30.23
N ARG A 309 -27.07 7.88 -29.06
CA ARG A 309 -28.15 8.18 -28.08
C ARG A 309 -28.25 9.70 -27.88
N SER A 310 -29.45 10.17 -27.56
CA SER A 310 -29.63 11.61 -27.26
C SER A 310 -28.86 11.99 -25.98
N LEU A 311 -28.42 13.25 -25.86
CA LEU A 311 -27.73 13.79 -24.68
C LEU A 311 -28.46 13.47 -23.38
N VAL A 312 -29.79 13.59 -23.36
CA VAL A 312 -30.62 13.27 -22.17
C VAL A 312 -30.50 11.78 -21.79
N LYS A 313 -30.60 10.88 -22.77
CA LYS A 313 -30.42 9.44 -22.51
C LYS A 313 -28.98 9.13 -22.06
N THR A 314 -27.99 9.71 -22.70
CA THR A 314 -26.58 9.58 -22.33
C THR A 314 -26.35 10.02 -20.87
N ALA A 315 -26.86 11.20 -20.48
CA ALA A 315 -26.74 11.68 -19.11
C ALA A 315 -27.40 10.74 -18.08
N VAL A 316 -28.57 10.17 -18.40
CA VAL A 316 -29.27 9.22 -17.52
C VAL A 316 -28.46 7.92 -17.35
N TYR A 317 -27.89 7.38 -18.43
CA TYR A 317 -27.05 6.17 -18.33
C TYR A 317 -25.77 6.45 -17.53
N LEU A 318 -25.08 7.57 -17.82
CA LEU A 318 -23.88 7.96 -17.10
C LEU A 318 -24.15 8.14 -15.60
N GLY A 319 -25.22 8.82 -15.22
CA GLY A 319 -25.57 9.00 -13.81
C GLY A 319 -25.90 7.67 -13.10
N ARG A 320 -26.57 6.72 -13.76
CA ARG A 320 -26.84 5.38 -13.20
C ARG A 320 -25.56 4.56 -13.06
N LEU A 321 -24.72 4.58 -14.08
CA LEU A 321 -23.44 3.85 -14.08
C LEU A 321 -22.47 4.43 -13.06
N GLU A 322 -22.44 5.75 -12.88
CA GLU A 322 -21.64 6.42 -11.85
C GLU A 322 -22.12 6.04 -10.45
N ALA A 323 -23.43 6.04 -10.19
CA ALA A 323 -24.01 5.62 -8.92
C ALA A 323 -23.66 4.16 -8.57
N LYS A 324 -23.55 3.30 -9.58
CA LYS A 324 -23.13 1.89 -9.45
C LYS A 324 -21.59 1.70 -9.45
N GLY A 325 -20.81 2.76 -9.68
CA GLY A 325 -19.34 2.72 -9.72
C GLY A 325 -18.74 2.09 -10.99
N TRP A 326 -19.47 2.09 -12.11
CA TRP A 326 -18.99 1.56 -13.39
C TRP A 326 -18.37 2.60 -14.30
N VAL A 327 -18.60 3.87 -14.04
CA VAL A 327 -17.96 5.00 -14.74
C VAL A 327 -17.54 6.05 -13.72
N ALA A 328 -16.57 6.88 -14.10
CA ALA A 328 -16.17 8.05 -13.32
C ALA A 328 -16.19 9.29 -14.19
N ASN A 329 -16.54 10.43 -13.59
CA ASN A 329 -16.42 11.75 -14.18
C ASN A 329 -15.22 12.49 -13.58
N THR A 330 -14.36 13.02 -14.44
CA THR A 330 -13.26 13.89 -14.03
C THR A 330 -13.29 15.13 -14.92
N ASP A 331 -13.70 16.26 -14.37
CA ASP A 331 -13.75 17.56 -15.06
C ASP A 331 -14.55 17.51 -16.39
N GLY A 332 -15.66 16.76 -16.41
CA GLY A 332 -16.53 16.62 -17.59
C GLY A 332 -16.14 15.48 -18.54
N TRP A 333 -15.04 14.78 -18.26
CA TRP A 333 -14.61 13.60 -19.00
C TRP A 333 -15.06 12.33 -18.28
N TRP A 334 -15.73 11.47 -19.03
CA TRP A 334 -16.29 10.21 -18.54
C TRP A 334 -15.40 9.04 -18.95
N GLU A 335 -15.06 8.19 -18.02
CA GLU A 335 -14.22 7.03 -18.20
C GLU A 335 -14.91 5.77 -17.66
N ALA A 336 -14.86 4.68 -18.44
CA ALA A 336 -15.35 3.38 -17.98
C ALA A 336 -14.36 2.74 -16.99
N LEU A 337 -14.87 2.33 -15.81
CA LEU A 337 -14.12 1.65 -14.78
C LEU A 337 -14.31 0.12 -14.95
N VAL A 338 -13.71 -0.43 -15.99
CA VAL A 338 -13.69 -1.88 -16.24
C VAL A 338 -12.32 -2.43 -15.91
N ALA A 339 -12.31 -3.61 -15.27
CA ALA A 339 -11.09 -4.33 -14.91
C ALA A 339 -10.46 -4.97 -16.16
#